data_2e43386b1a8230950f65726ca973eeb6
#
_entry.id   2e43386b1a8230950f65726ca973eeb6
#
_cell.length_a   1.000
_cell.length_b   1.000
_cell.length_c   1.000
_cell.angle_alpha   90.00
_cell.angle_beta   90.00
_cell.angle_gamma   90.00
#
_symmetry.space_group_name_H-M   'P 1'
#
loop_
_entity.id
_entity.type
_entity.pdbx_description
1 polymer ?
#
loop_
_entity_poly.entity_id
_entity_poly.type
_entity_poly.pdbx_seq_one_letter_code
_entity_poly.pdbx_strand_id
1 'polypeptide(L)'
;EGNAKIIKLIARVEALHLTSTQHMLNLMRSGVDDPEMAEVAQELEPVCFELFKKAALQEKEWAAYLFKDGSMIGLNKDILSQYVDYITNLRMIAVGLAPAFEGANQNPIPWINAWLSSDNVQVAPQEVEISSYLIGQIDAEVSAEDLGDFEL
;
A
#
# COMPACT_ATOMS: atom_id res chain seq x y z
N GLU A 1 10.77 16.67 7.91
CA GLU A 1 10.09 16.09 9.09
C GLU A 1 8.57 16.00 8.86
N GLY A 2 7.89 17.07 8.39
CA GLY A 2 6.44 17.09 8.12
C GLY A 2 5.97 16.07 7.11
N ASN A 3 6.62 15.98 5.94
CA ASN A 3 6.26 15.01 4.90
C ASN A 3 6.37 13.56 5.38
N ALA A 4 7.41 13.23 6.15
CA ALA A 4 7.57 11.87 6.69
C ALA A 4 6.44 11.52 7.68
N LYS A 5 5.97 12.49 8.47
CA LYS A 5 4.83 12.31 9.37
C LYS A 5 3.53 12.05 8.59
N ILE A 6 3.28 12.81 7.53
CA ILE A 6 2.11 12.62 6.65
C ILE A 6 2.13 11.23 6.04
N ILE A 7 3.27 10.82 5.44
CA ILE A 7 3.40 9.50 4.83
C ILE A 7 3.17 8.38 5.86
N LYS A 8 3.66 8.53 7.10
CA LYS A 8 3.41 7.55 8.16
C LYS A 8 1.93 7.42 8.51
N LEU A 9 1.19 8.54 8.54
CA LEU A 9 -0.25 8.53 8.79
C LEU A 9 -1.02 7.89 7.64
N ILE A 10 -0.64 8.18 6.39
CA ILE A 10 -1.22 7.55 5.20
C ILE A 10 -0.97 6.03 5.25
N ALA A 11 0.26 5.59 5.50
CA ALA A 11 0.61 4.18 5.57
C ALA A 11 -0.23 3.41 6.61
N ARG A 12 -0.61 4.05 7.71
CA ARG A 12 -1.51 3.47 8.71
C ARG A 12 -2.93 3.25 8.16
N VAL A 13 -3.49 4.23 7.46
CA VAL A 13 -4.83 4.12 6.85
C VAL A 13 -4.82 3.05 5.77
N GLU A 14 -3.79 3.03 4.93
CA GLU A 14 -3.62 2.00 3.89
C GLU A 14 -3.46 0.60 4.47
N ALA A 15 -2.81 0.44 5.61
CA ALA A 15 -2.72 -0.84 6.30
C ALA A 15 -4.10 -1.36 6.74
N LEU A 16 -5.01 -0.47 7.16
CA LEU A 16 -6.39 -0.83 7.49
C LEU A 16 -7.19 -1.23 6.25
N HIS A 17 -7.08 -0.47 5.15
CA HIS A 17 -7.72 -0.80 3.87
C HIS A 17 -7.25 -2.17 3.37
N LEU A 18 -5.95 -2.42 3.41
CA LEU A 18 -5.36 -3.68 3.00
C LEU A 18 -5.87 -4.86 3.84
N THR A 19 -5.88 -4.72 5.17
CA THR A 19 -6.33 -5.78 6.08
C THR A 19 -7.82 -6.09 5.87
N SER A 20 -8.65 -5.06 5.71
CA SER A 20 -10.07 -5.21 5.43
C SER A 20 -10.32 -5.92 4.10
N THR A 21 -9.59 -5.53 3.03
CA THR A 21 -9.71 -6.16 1.72
C THR A 21 -9.26 -7.62 1.75
N GLN A 22 -8.15 -7.92 2.43
CA GLN A 22 -7.67 -9.30 2.61
C GLN A 22 -8.69 -10.16 3.37
N HIS A 23 -9.31 -9.60 4.40
CA HIS A 23 -10.36 -10.28 5.16
C HIS A 23 -11.58 -10.60 4.27
N MET A 24 -12.05 -9.62 3.50
CA MET A 24 -13.16 -9.81 2.55
C MET A 24 -12.85 -10.90 1.51
N LEU A 25 -11.66 -10.89 0.91
CA LEU A 25 -11.25 -11.92 -0.03
C LEU A 25 -11.20 -13.31 0.61
N ASN A 26 -10.72 -13.42 1.85
CA ASN A 26 -10.70 -14.68 2.56
C ASN A 26 -12.11 -15.19 2.91
N LEU A 27 -13.05 -14.29 3.25
CA LEU A 27 -14.46 -14.67 3.44
C LEU A 27 -15.08 -15.21 2.15
N MET A 28 -14.88 -14.52 1.01
CA MET A 28 -15.36 -14.98 -0.30
C MET A 28 -14.78 -16.36 -0.65
N ARG A 29 -13.48 -16.55 -0.48
CA ARG A 29 -12.81 -17.82 -0.77
C ARG A 29 -13.25 -18.96 0.16
N SER A 30 -13.68 -18.66 1.38
CA SER A 30 -14.11 -19.66 2.35
C SER A 30 -15.44 -20.32 1.98
N GLY A 31 -16.29 -19.63 1.22
CA GLY A 31 -17.63 -20.09 0.86
C GLY A 31 -18.60 -20.26 2.04
N VAL A 32 -18.24 -19.75 3.22
CA VAL A 32 -19.07 -19.90 4.43
C VAL A 32 -20.40 -19.18 4.27
N ASP A 33 -20.36 -17.96 3.77
CA ASP A 33 -21.57 -17.14 3.57
C ASP A 33 -22.20 -17.38 2.19
N ASP A 34 -21.39 -17.70 1.19
CA ASP A 34 -21.81 -17.91 -0.20
C ASP A 34 -20.90 -18.95 -0.89
N PRO A 35 -21.36 -20.20 -1.02
CA PRO A 35 -20.61 -21.25 -1.71
C PRO A 35 -20.33 -20.97 -3.19
N GLU A 36 -21.24 -20.27 -3.91
CA GLU A 36 -21.03 -19.92 -5.32
C GLU A 36 -19.85 -18.95 -5.48
N MET A 37 -19.67 -18.05 -4.48
CA MET A 37 -18.54 -17.13 -4.47
C MET A 37 -17.20 -17.86 -4.31
N ALA A 38 -17.15 -18.96 -3.56
CA ALA A 38 -15.94 -19.78 -3.45
C ALA A 38 -15.57 -20.44 -4.78
N GLU A 39 -16.56 -20.90 -5.54
CA GLU A 39 -16.33 -21.48 -6.87
C GLU A 39 -15.77 -20.42 -7.84
N VAL A 40 -16.36 -19.21 -7.87
CA VAL A 40 -15.86 -18.07 -8.65
C VAL A 40 -14.45 -17.69 -8.23
N ALA A 41 -14.16 -17.62 -6.93
CA ALA A 41 -12.84 -17.31 -6.42
C ALA A 41 -11.79 -18.34 -6.84
N GLN A 42 -12.15 -19.62 -6.88
CA GLN A 42 -11.29 -20.69 -7.37
C GLN A 42 -11.04 -20.59 -8.87
N GLU A 43 -12.07 -20.32 -9.67
CA GLU A 43 -11.94 -20.13 -11.12
C GLU A 43 -11.02 -18.95 -11.46
N LEU A 44 -11.13 -17.86 -10.71
CA LEU A 44 -10.36 -16.64 -10.94
C LEU A 44 -8.98 -16.62 -10.26
N GLU A 45 -8.62 -17.66 -9.50
CA GLU A 45 -7.32 -17.72 -8.81
C GLU A 45 -6.11 -17.51 -9.75
N PRO A 46 -6.04 -18.13 -10.96
CA PRO A 46 -4.93 -17.88 -11.88
C PRO A 46 -4.87 -16.41 -12.35
N VAL A 47 -6.01 -15.78 -12.56
CA VAL A 47 -6.08 -14.36 -12.96
C VAL A 47 -5.56 -13.48 -11.83
N CYS A 48 -5.99 -13.75 -10.60
CA CYS A 48 -5.53 -13.04 -9.40
C CYS A 48 -4.01 -13.18 -9.21
N PHE A 49 -3.47 -14.39 -9.39
CA PHE A 49 -2.04 -14.67 -9.33
C PHE A 49 -1.24 -13.81 -10.33
N GLU A 50 -1.68 -13.74 -11.57
CA GLU A 50 -1.00 -12.92 -12.61
C GLU A 50 -1.16 -11.41 -12.34
N LEU A 51 -2.26 -10.96 -11.75
CA LEU A 51 -2.43 -9.57 -11.33
C LEU A 51 -1.40 -9.17 -10.26
N PHE A 52 -1.14 -10.01 -9.26
CA PHE A 52 -0.09 -9.77 -8.27
C PHE A 52 1.29 -9.65 -8.91
N LYS A 53 1.63 -10.55 -9.84
CA LYS A 53 2.90 -10.50 -10.56
C LYS A 53 3.05 -9.23 -11.40
N LYS A 54 1.97 -8.83 -12.09
CA LYS A 54 1.95 -7.60 -12.87
C LYS A 54 2.12 -6.36 -12.00
N ALA A 55 1.45 -6.29 -10.86
CA ALA A 55 1.61 -5.21 -9.90
C ALA A 55 3.06 -5.14 -9.38
N ALA A 56 3.65 -6.29 -9.01
CA ALA A 56 5.04 -6.34 -8.58
C ALA A 56 6.01 -5.83 -9.66
N LEU A 57 5.76 -6.16 -10.93
CA LEU A 57 6.56 -5.65 -12.05
C LEU A 57 6.49 -4.13 -12.16
N GLN A 58 5.29 -3.55 -12.06
CA GLN A 58 5.09 -2.09 -12.09
C GLN A 58 5.82 -1.40 -10.92
N GLU A 59 5.77 -1.97 -9.73
CA GLU A 59 6.50 -1.43 -8.58
C GLU A 59 8.02 -1.50 -8.76
N LYS A 60 8.55 -2.54 -9.40
CA LYS A 60 9.98 -2.64 -9.73
C LYS A 60 10.40 -1.63 -10.82
N GLU A 61 9.54 -1.37 -11.79
CA GLU A 61 9.77 -0.32 -12.79
C GLU A 61 9.81 1.06 -12.11
N TRP A 62 8.90 1.29 -11.15
CA TRP A 62 8.91 2.50 -10.33
C TRP A 62 10.17 2.61 -9.47
N ALA A 63 10.61 1.53 -8.84
CA ALA A 63 11.87 1.47 -8.12
C ALA A 63 13.06 1.84 -9.02
N ALA A 64 13.09 1.32 -10.25
CA ALA A 64 14.13 1.67 -11.23
C ALA A 64 14.10 3.16 -11.59
N TYR A 65 12.93 3.74 -11.74
CA TYR A 65 12.77 5.17 -12.00
C TYR A 65 13.25 6.04 -10.83
N LEU A 66 12.90 5.67 -9.59
CA LEU A 66 13.32 6.41 -8.40
C LEU A 66 14.85 6.46 -8.22
N PHE A 67 15.53 5.39 -8.59
CA PHE A 67 16.99 5.27 -8.44
C PHE A 67 17.76 5.47 -9.73
N LYS A 68 17.16 6.05 -10.79
CA LYS A 68 17.81 6.27 -12.08
C LYS A 68 19.05 7.17 -12.01
N ASP A 69 19.06 8.13 -11.07
CA ASP A 69 20.13 9.11 -10.93
C ASP A 69 21.06 8.82 -9.73
N GLY A 70 20.88 7.69 -9.07
CA GLY A 70 21.72 7.26 -7.94
C GLY A 70 20.95 6.52 -6.86
N SER A 71 21.65 6.13 -5.79
CA SER A 71 21.09 5.39 -4.66
C SER A 71 21.26 6.16 -3.37
N MET A 72 20.49 5.76 -2.35
CA MET A 72 20.62 6.26 -0.98
C MET A 72 21.43 5.27 -0.12
N ILE A 73 21.95 5.72 1.02
CA ILE A 73 22.62 4.85 1.98
C ILE A 73 21.63 3.80 2.48
N GLY A 74 21.97 2.52 2.23
CA GLY A 74 21.15 1.39 2.67
C GLY A 74 19.91 1.12 1.83
N LEU A 75 19.69 1.85 0.72
CA LEU A 75 18.56 1.62 -0.18
C LEU A 75 18.94 1.96 -1.63
N ASN A 76 18.73 0.99 -2.51
CA ASN A 76 18.94 1.11 -3.95
C ASN A 76 17.85 0.36 -4.70
N LYS A 77 17.87 0.44 -6.02
CA LYS A 77 16.92 -0.23 -6.92
C LYS A 77 16.81 -1.74 -6.62
N ASP A 78 17.94 -2.42 -6.44
CA ASP A 78 17.93 -3.89 -6.32
C ASP A 78 17.38 -4.32 -4.96
N ILE A 79 17.74 -3.63 -3.88
CA ILE A 79 17.20 -3.87 -2.54
C ILE A 79 15.69 -3.58 -2.52
N LEU A 80 15.25 -2.49 -3.14
CA LEU A 80 13.82 -2.16 -3.20
C LEU A 80 13.05 -3.18 -4.06
N SER A 81 13.63 -3.66 -5.16
CA SER A 81 13.03 -4.72 -5.98
C SER A 81 12.89 -6.04 -5.21
N GLN A 82 13.88 -6.42 -4.41
CA GLN A 82 13.79 -7.59 -3.52
C GLN A 82 12.71 -7.40 -2.44
N TYR A 83 12.55 -6.19 -1.92
CA TYR A 83 11.47 -5.88 -0.99
C TYR A 83 10.09 -5.99 -1.64
N VAL A 84 9.94 -5.57 -2.90
CA VAL A 84 8.70 -5.75 -3.66
C VAL A 84 8.35 -7.23 -3.78
N ASP A 85 9.33 -8.10 -4.12
CA ASP A 85 9.10 -9.54 -4.20
C ASP A 85 8.67 -10.12 -2.85
N TYR A 86 9.36 -9.75 -1.78
CA TYR A 86 9.06 -10.19 -0.43
C TYR A 86 7.64 -9.78 0.00
N ILE A 87 7.28 -8.49 -0.16
CA ILE A 87 5.98 -7.99 0.27
C ILE A 87 4.85 -8.58 -0.59
N THR A 88 5.08 -8.78 -1.89
CA THR A 88 4.11 -9.41 -2.79
C THR A 88 3.81 -10.83 -2.34
N ASN A 89 4.83 -11.65 -2.05
CA ASN A 89 4.64 -12.99 -1.52
C ASN A 89 3.83 -13.00 -0.22
N LEU A 90 4.12 -12.09 0.71
CA LEU A 90 3.34 -11.96 1.94
C LEU A 90 1.86 -11.65 1.68
N ARG A 91 1.57 -10.77 0.71
CA ARG A 91 0.20 -10.39 0.36
C ARG A 91 -0.53 -11.53 -0.34
N MET A 92 0.15 -12.27 -1.22
CA MET A 92 -0.39 -13.46 -1.87
C MET A 92 -0.76 -14.53 -0.85
N ILE A 93 0.15 -14.84 0.07
CA ILE A 93 -0.09 -15.82 1.14
C ILE A 93 -1.27 -15.38 2.02
N ALA A 94 -1.36 -14.08 2.35
CA ALA A 94 -2.44 -13.55 3.20
C ALA A 94 -3.84 -13.69 2.58
N VAL A 95 -3.94 -13.84 1.26
CA VAL A 95 -5.20 -14.12 0.55
C VAL A 95 -5.31 -15.55 0.06
N GLY A 96 -4.45 -16.45 0.55
CA GLY A 96 -4.48 -17.88 0.26
C GLY A 96 -3.91 -18.30 -1.10
N LEU A 97 -3.13 -17.43 -1.76
CA LEU A 97 -2.39 -17.75 -2.97
C LEU A 97 -1.00 -18.31 -2.67
N ALA A 98 -0.46 -19.11 -3.58
CA ALA A 98 0.94 -19.52 -3.51
C ALA A 98 1.86 -18.31 -3.76
N PRO A 99 3.06 -18.25 -3.13
CA PRO A 99 4.03 -17.19 -3.40
C PRO A 99 4.56 -17.30 -4.84
N ALA A 100 4.75 -16.15 -5.50
CA ALA A 100 5.19 -16.09 -6.90
C ALA A 100 6.72 -15.99 -7.06
N PHE A 101 7.45 -15.51 -6.06
CA PHE A 101 8.87 -15.19 -6.15
C PHE A 101 9.70 -16.13 -5.26
N GLU A 102 10.49 -17.01 -5.88
CA GLU A 102 11.37 -17.92 -5.15
C GLU A 102 12.43 -17.15 -4.34
N GLY A 103 12.74 -17.64 -3.15
CA GLY A 103 13.76 -17.05 -2.28
C GLY A 103 13.38 -15.74 -1.60
N ALA A 104 12.26 -15.11 -1.97
CA ALA A 104 11.79 -13.86 -1.39
C ALA A 104 11.00 -14.11 -0.08
N ASN A 105 11.65 -14.72 0.90
CA ASN A 105 11.08 -15.12 2.20
C ASN A 105 11.61 -14.30 3.38
N GLN A 106 12.56 -13.40 3.14
CA GLN A 106 13.15 -12.53 4.16
C GLN A 106 13.06 -11.07 3.75
N ASN A 107 12.74 -10.20 4.70
CA ASN A 107 12.70 -8.77 4.47
C ASN A 107 14.13 -8.22 4.26
N PRO A 108 14.48 -7.69 3.07
CA PRO A 108 15.81 -7.15 2.80
C PRO A 108 16.06 -5.79 3.47
N ILE A 109 14.99 -5.15 3.99
CA ILE A 109 15.04 -3.84 4.68
C ILE A 109 14.30 -3.91 6.02
N PRO A 110 14.73 -4.74 6.98
CA PRO A 110 13.99 -5.00 8.22
C PRO A 110 13.79 -3.73 9.08
N TRP A 111 14.62 -2.73 8.93
CA TRP A 111 14.49 -1.44 9.61
C TRP A 111 13.21 -0.69 9.24
N ILE A 112 12.59 -0.96 8.08
CA ILE A 112 11.34 -0.30 7.66
C ILE A 112 10.18 -0.65 8.59
N ASN A 113 10.22 -1.82 9.25
CA ASN A 113 9.16 -2.25 10.16
C ASN A 113 8.97 -1.27 11.33
N ALA A 114 10.06 -0.69 11.82
CA ALA A 114 9.99 0.32 12.88
C ALA A 114 9.28 1.62 12.42
N TRP A 115 9.33 1.93 11.13
CA TRP A 115 8.65 3.08 10.53
C TRP A 115 7.19 2.80 10.19
N LEU A 116 6.88 1.55 9.82
CA LEU A 116 5.53 1.11 9.49
C LEU A 116 4.70 0.73 10.72
N SER A 117 5.35 0.49 11.88
CA SER A 117 4.65 0.18 13.12
C SER A 117 3.74 1.34 13.52
N SER A 118 2.46 1.02 13.73
CA SER A 118 1.43 1.97 14.13
C SER A 118 1.33 2.15 15.65
N ASP A 119 2.13 1.44 16.44
CA ASP A 119 2.00 1.36 17.91
C ASP A 119 2.11 2.74 18.60
N ASN A 120 2.71 3.71 17.93
CA ASN A 120 2.91 5.06 18.46
C ASN A 120 2.00 6.13 17.83
N VAL A 121 1.02 5.75 17.00
CA VAL A 121 0.12 6.71 16.35
C VAL A 121 -1.32 6.34 16.65
N GLN A 122 -1.89 6.97 17.66
CA GLN A 122 -3.26 6.69 18.13
C GLN A 122 -4.33 7.60 17.50
N VAL A 123 -3.94 8.49 16.57
CA VAL A 123 -4.82 9.56 16.04
C VAL A 123 -4.96 9.42 14.54
N ALA A 124 -6.17 9.62 14.01
CA ALA A 124 -6.39 9.64 12.57
C ALA A 124 -5.69 10.85 11.90
N PRO A 125 -5.32 10.77 10.60
CA PRO A 125 -4.63 11.87 9.92
C PRO A 125 -5.36 13.22 10.03
N GLN A 126 -6.67 13.23 9.94
CA GLN A 126 -7.53 14.41 10.05
C GLN A 126 -7.64 14.98 11.47
N GLU A 127 -7.21 14.24 12.48
CA GLU A 127 -7.26 14.65 13.89
C GLU A 127 -5.93 15.18 14.41
N VAL A 128 -4.88 15.15 13.56
CA VAL A 128 -3.54 15.60 13.92
C VAL A 128 -3.32 17.00 13.40
N GLU A 129 -3.12 17.97 14.29
CA GLU A 129 -2.61 19.27 13.91
C GLU A 129 -1.20 19.13 13.34
N ILE A 130 -1.04 19.48 12.06
CA ILE A 130 0.25 19.45 11.37
C ILE A 130 0.95 20.77 11.64
N SER A 131 1.63 20.85 12.77
CA SER A 131 2.34 22.05 13.23
C SER A 131 3.49 22.54 12.31
N SER A 132 3.87 21.71 11.32
CA SER A 132 4.86 22.07 10.29
C SER A 132 4.25 22.60 8.98
N TYR A 133 2.94 22.69 8.89
CA TYR A 133 2.26 23.34 7.77
C TYR A 133 2.14 24.84 8.10
N LEU A 134 2.68 25.67 7.23
CA LEU A 134 2.45 27.11 7.28
C LEU A 134 1.01 27.38 6.83
N ILE A 135 0.09 27.42 7.77
CA ILE A 135 -1.35 27.69 7.60
C ILE A 135 -1.61 29.12 7.04
N GLY A 136 -0.71 29.77 6.46
CA GLY A 136 -0.90 31.10 5.89
C GLY A 136 -0.65 31.18 4.38
N GLN A 137 -0.40 30.06 3.71
CA GLN A 137 -0.11 30.06 2.27
C GLN A 137 -1.18 29.39 1.42
N ILE A 138 -2.22 28.84 2.03
CA ILE A 138 -3.38 28.33 1.31
C ILE A 138 -4.47 29.38 1.50
N ASP A 139 -4.88 30.03 0.42
CA ASP A 139 -6.08 30.83 0.40
C ASP A 139 -7.27 29.88 0.63
N ALA A 140 -7.81 29.90 1.82
CA ALA A 140 -8.91 29.02 2.22
C ALA A 140 -10.29 29.70 1.98
N GLU A 141 -10.31 30.90 1.44
CA GLU A 141 -11.55 31.56 1.02
C GLU A 141 -11.94 31.07 -0.38
N VAL A 142 -12.68 29.96 -0.41
CA VAL A 142 -13.37 29.50 -1.63
C VAL A 142 -14.60 30.36 -1.78
N SER A 143 -14.60 31.23 -2.79
CA SER A 143 -15.77 32.04 -3.15
C SER A 143 -16.78 31.22 -3.96
N ALA A 144 -18.04 31.65 -3.97
CA ALA A 144 -19.07 31.04 -4.83
C ALA A 144 -18.73 31.11 -6.33
N GLU A 145 -17.84 32.03 -6.74
CA GLU A 145 -17.36 32.19 -8.10
C GLU A 145 -16.31 31.10 -8.46
N ASP A 146 -15.55 30.59 -7.47
CA ASP A 146 -14.59 29.49 -7.67
C ASP A 146 -15.27 28.12 -7.84
N LEU A 147 -16.54 28.02 -7.46
CA LEU A 147 -17.37 26.82 -7.62
C LEU A 147 -18.26 26.86 -8.87
N GLY A 148 -18.11 27.90 -9.68
CA GLY A 148 -19.04 28.33 -10.72
C GLY A 148 -19.09 27.51 -12.00
N ASP A 149 -18.73 26.22 -12.06
CA ASP A 149 -18.94 25.39 -13.25
C ASP A 149 -19.10 23.87 -12.92
N PHE A 150 -19.50 23.52 -11.70
CA PHE A 150 -19.94 22.16 -11.43
C PHE A 150 -21.45 22.05 -11.59
N GLU A 151 -21.91 21.71 -12.80
CA GLU A 151 -23.23 21.12 -12.99
C GLU A 151 -23.22 19.69 -12.43
N LEU A 152 -24.12 19.44 -11.46
CA LEU A 152 -24.41 18.13 -10.89
C LEU A 152 -25.26 17.27 -11.85
#